data_69d3e97fd20f3a918f70a1fa18e9b59b
#
_entry.id   69d3e97fd20f3a918f70a1fa18e9b59b
#
_cell.length_a   1.000
_cell.length_b   1.000
_cell.length_c   1.000
_cell.angle_alpha   90.00
_cell.angle_beta   90.00
_cell.angle_gamma   90.00
#
_symmetry.space_group_name_H-M   'P 1'
#
loop_
_entity.id
_entity.type
_entity.pdbx_description
1 polymer ?
#
loop_
_entity_poly.entity_id
_entity_poly.type
_entity_poly.pdbx_seq_one_letter_code
_entity_poly.pdbx_strand_id
1 'polypeptide(L)'
;MSKFAQRMTTMEESAKIIRNLFGAMNDPNIISFGGGAPAKEALPIDIVREITNEVIRIDKRGVEALQYGPVMGLADLREVIVKDLLAPKGVEAKADNVLITSGGLETMNLLCQLYIDPGDVILVESPSFVHCVEIFEMFQAKCIAVDMDDNGMVVEDLEEKIKKYHPKMVYVIPTFQNPTGRTLSLERRQKIAEMGSRYDVIILEDDPYRDIRYSGSDLLPIKAFDKTGHTVLANSFSKIFSPGSRLGYVLANDEITARLFDAKTATNSHTSMLPQVICAEFFKRGYYPAHHRMICDLYRERRDIMIECIDKYFPAGTKRTFPDGGLFTWAELPGGINTTELLAEATSNPDVKVAYVAGEGFFTEGGGRGNNCMRISFGGVAPEKIRTGIERLGKLICSKLK
;
A
#
# COMPACT_ATOMS: atom_id res chain seq x y z
N MET A 1 1.94 29.92 -22.42
CA MET A 1 0.79 29.03 -22.27
C MET A 1 1.31 27.61 -22.15
N SER A 2 0.93 26.89 -21.11
CA SER A 2 1.27 25.48 -20.94
C SER A 2 0.65 24.66 -22.08
N LYS A 3 1.46 23.84 -22.76
CA LYS A 3 0.99 22.89 -23.78
C LYS A 3 0.45 21.59 -23.15
N PHE A 4 0.60 21.46 -21.85
CA PHE A 4 0.18 20.28 -21.09
C PHE A 4 -1.26 20.39 -20.61
N ALA A 5 -1.90 19.23 -20.35
CA ALA A 5 -3.23 19.19 -19.75
C ALA A 5 -3.21 19.82 -18.34
N GLN A 6 -4.30 20.49 -17.96
CA GLN A 6 -4.43 21.20 -16.68
C GLN A 6 -4.14 20.28 -15.48
N ARG A 7 -4.54 18.99 -15.56
CA ARG A 7 -4.27 17.98 -14.53
C ARG A 7 -2.78 17.78 -14.22
N MET A 8 -1.88 18.12 -15.14
CA MET A 8 -0.44 17.99 -14.91
C MET A 8 0.12 19.12 -14.04
N THR A 9 -0.56 20.25 -13.94
CA THR A 9 -0.13 21.36 -13.07
C THR A 9 -0.44 21.08 -11.60
N THR A 10 -1.49 20.30 -11.31
CA THR A 10 -1.83 19.90 -9.92
C THR A 10 -0.82 18.90 -9.34
N MET A 11 -0.11 18.17 -10.18
CA MET A 11 0.88 17.15 -9.76
C MET A 11 2.29 17.71 -9.49
N GLU A 12 2.58 18.96 -9.81
CA GLU A 12 3.97 19.47 -9.72
C GLU A 12 4.51 19.49 -8.28
N GLU A 13 3.69 19.84 -7.31
CA GLU A 13 4.08 19.88 -5.89
C GLU A 13 4.24 18.48 -5.30
N SER A 14 3.23 17.63 -5.47
CA SER A 14 3.25 16.24 -4.96
C SER A 14 4.41 15.44 -5.58
N ALA A 15 4.60 15.54 -6.88
CA ALA A 15 5.69 14.88 -7.59
C ALA A 15 7.09 15.37 -7.17
N LYS A 16 7.21 16.62 -6.68
CA LYS A 16 8.47 17.14 -6.13
C LYS A 16 8.85 16.47 -4.82
N ILE A 17 7.88 16.26 -3.93
CA ILE A 17 8.08 15.55 -2.66
C ILE A 17 8.58 14.13 -2.92
N ILE A 18 7.95 13.41 -3.83
CA ILE A 18 8.33 12.04 -4.19
C ILE A 18 9.69 11.98 -4.87
N ARG A 19 10.01 12.90 -5.79
CA ARG A 19 11.34 12.95 -6.43
C ARG A 19 12.46 13.17 -5.42
N ASN A 20 12.25 14.06 -4.46
CA ASN A 20 13.22 14.31 -3.39
C ASN A 20 13.44 13.08 -2.51
N LEU A 21 12.37 12.37 -2.18
CA LEU A 21 12.41 11.11 -1.43
C LEU A 21 13.22 10.04 -2.17
N PHE A 22 12.92 9.81 -3.46
CA PHE A 22 13.66 8.83 -4.27
C PHE A 22 15.12 9.22 -4.50
N GLY A 23 15.44 10.51 -4.59
CA GLY A 23 16.82 11.00 -4.69
C GLY A 23 17.68 10.57 -3.51
N ALA A 24 17.19 10.75 -2.29
CA ALA A 24 17.89 10.34 -1.07
C ALA A 24 17.99 8.80 -0.89
N MET A 25 17.02 8.05 -1.45
CA MET A 25 17.02 6.58 -1.36
C MET A 25 18.05 5.89 -2.25
N ASN A 26 18.54 6.55 -3.29
CA ASN A 26 19.48 5.97 -4.26
C ASN A 26 20.95 6.19 -3.91
N ASP A 27 21.29 6.96 -2.88
CA ASP A 27 22.66 7.09 -2.39
C ASP A 27 23.07 5.85 -1.57
N PRO A 28 24.06 5.05 -2.02
CA PRO A 28 24.47 3.83 -1.33
C PRO A 28 25.10 4.09 0.05
N ASN A 29 25.49 5.33 0.33
CA ASN A 29 26.06 5.72 1.63
C ASN A 29 24.98 6.06 2.66
N ILE A 30 23.72 6.19 2.26
CA ILE A 30 22.60 6.51 3.14
C ILE A 30 21.90 5.21 3.57
N ILE A 31 21.69 5.05 4.87
CA ILE A 31 20.79 4.02 5.39
C ILE A 31 19.36 4.52 5.21
N SER A 32 18.64 3.97 4.23
CA SER A 32 17.30 4.45 3.89
C SER A 32 16.20 3.61 4.54
N PHE A 33 15.45 4.22 5.44
CA PHE A 33 14.17 3.73 5.98
C PHE A 33 12.96 4.32 5.22
N GLY A 34 13.17 4.95 4.06
CA GLY A 34 12.11 5.59 3.30
C GLY A 34 11.33 4.64 2.38
N GLY A 35 11.96 3.55 1.93
CA GLY A 35 11.38 2.65 0.93
C GLY A 35 10.34 1.69 1.48
N GLY A 36 9.31 1.39 0.67
CA GLY A 36 8.33 0.32 0.95
C GLY A 36 8.61 -0.97 0.17
N ALA A 37 9.83 -1.15 -0.35
CA ALA A 37 10.21 -2.35 -1.09
C ALA A 37 10.41 -3.56 -0.14
N PRO A 38 10.05 -4.77 -0.59
CA PRO A 38 10.41 -6.00 0.11
C PRO A 38 11.91 -6.18 0.25
N ALA A 39 12.31 -6.94 1.26
CA ALA A 39 13.67 -7.42 1.44
C ALA A 39 14.14 -8.25 0.24
N LYS A 40 15.44 -8.26 -0.03
CA LYS A 40 16.02 -9.15 -1.08
C LYS A 40 15.74 -10.61 -0.78
N GLU A 41 15.82 -10.99 0.48
CA GLU A 41 15.58 -12.33 1.01
C GLU A 41 14.10 -12.76 0.88
N ALA A 42 13.20 -11.80 0.79
CA ALA A 42 11.76 -12.05 0.59
C ALA A 42 11.38 -12.29 -0.87
N LEU A 43 12.32 -12.19 -1.81
CA LEU A 43 12.05 -12.45 -3.22
C LEU A 43 12.28 -13.94 -3.53
N PRO A 44 11.31 -14.67 -4.12
CA PRO A 44 11.43 -16.11 -4.41
C PRO A 44 12.25 -16.37 -5.70
N ILE A 45 13.49 -15.86 -5.76
CA ILE A 45 14.31 -15.81 -6.99
C ILE A 45 14.55 -17.20 -7.58
N ASP A 46 14.94 -18.17 -6.75
CA ASP A 46 15.24 -19.53 -7.22
C ASP A 46 14.00 -20.25 -7.72
N ILE A 47 12.88 -20.09 -7.00
CA ILE A 47 11.59 -20.67 -7.40
C ILE A 47 11.12 -20.05 -8.71
N VAL A 48 11.20 -18.73 -8.85
CA VAL A 48 10.82 -18.02 -10.09
C VAL A 48 11.69 -18.46 -11.26
N ARG A 49 12.99 -18.65 -11.05
CA ARG A 49 13.92 -19.17 -12.09
C ARG A 49 13.52 -20.57 -12.53
N GLU A 50 13.23 -21.47 -11.58
CA GLU A 50 12.80 -22.86 -11.86
C GLU A 50 11.51 -22.86 -12.69
N ILE A 51 10.47 -22.19 -12.20
CA ILE A 51 9.17 -22.09 -12.89
C ILE A 51 9.34 -21.50 -14.29
N THR A 52 10.10 -20.42 -14.43
CA THR A 52 10.31 -19.76 -15.73
C THR A 52 10.96 -20.70 -16.74
N ASN A 53 11.99 -21.43 -16.32
CA ASN A 53 12.66 -22.40 -17.20
C ASN A 53 11.72 -23.50 -17.70
N GLU A 54 10.81 -23.96 -16.85
CA GLU A 54 9.84 -24.99 -17.24
C GLU A 54 8.73 -24.42 -18.11
N VAL A 55 8.14 -23.28 -17.72
CA VAL A 55 7.06 -22.61 -18.46
C VAL A 55 7.47 -22.35 -19.90
N ILE A 56 8.66 -21.82 -20.14
CA ILE A 56 9.13 -21.50 -21.49
C ILE A 56 9.41 -22.77 -22.34
N ARG A 57 9.73 -23.89 -21.72
CA ARG A 57 9.98 -25.18 -22.41
C ARG A 57 8.70 -25.92 -22.84
N ILE A 58 7.58 -25.65 -22.17
CA ILE A 58 6.29 -26.30 -22.45
C ILE A 58 5.55 -25.49 -23.50
N ASP A 59 5.48 -25.98 -24.74
CA ASP A 59 4.91 -25.27 -25.90
C ASP A 59 3.60 -24.54 -25.61
N LYS A 60 2.61 -25.20 -25.01
CA LYS A 60 1.33 -24.56 -24.66
C LYS A 60 1.49 -23.43 -23.67
N ARG A 61 2.24 -23.66 -22.60
CA ARG A 61 2.40 -22.68 -21.50
C ARG A 61 3.31 -21.53 -21.92
N GLY A 62 4.34 -21.81 -22.71
CA GLY A 62 5.22 -20.79 -23.28
C GLY A 62 4.48 -19.86 -24.25
N VAL A 63 3.61 -20.40 -25.09
CA VAL A 63 2.76 -19.60 -25.99
C VAL A 63 1.81 -18.71 -25.17
N GLU A 64 1.12 -19.25 -24.18
CA GLU A 64 0.23 -18.49 -23.29
C GLU A 64 0.95 -17.36 -22.55
N ALA A 65 2.18 -17.63 -22.11
CA ALA A 65 2.99 -16.65 -21.37
C ALA A 65 3.52 -15.50 -22.23
N LEU A 66 3.67 -15.72 -23.56
CA LEU A 66 4.31 -14.76 -24.46
C LEU A 66 3.34 -14.14 -25.48
N GLN A 67 2.10 -14.64 -25.59
CA GLN A 67 1.07 -14.13 -26.49
C GLN A 67 0.16 -13.12 -25.76
N TYR A 68 -0.64 -12.40 -26.53
CA TYR A 68 -1.76 -11.63 -25.98
C TYR A 68 -2.70 -12.52 -25.16
N GLY A 69 -3.17 -11.97 -24.03
CA GLY A 69 -4.05 -12.66 -23.10
C GLY A 69 -5.42 -12.00 -22.96
N PRO A 70 -6.29 -12.60 -22.14
CA PRO A 70 -7.60 -12.04 -21.86
C PRO A 70 -7.49 -10.75 -21.02
N VAL A 71 -8.41 -9.82 -21.26
CA VAL A 71 -8.49 -8.54 -20.52
C VAL A 71 -8.58 -8.74 -19.01
N MET A 72 -9.39 -9.71 -18.58
CA MET A 72 -9.55 -10.06 -17.16
C MET A 72 -8.30 -10.67 -16.53
N GLY A 73 -7.33 -11.08 -17.34
CA GLY A 73 -6.14 -11.82 -16.92
C GLY A 73 -6.33 -13.34 -16.92
N LEU A 74 -5.25 -14.04 -16.63
CA LEU A 74 -5.15 -15.50 -16.66
C LEU A 74 -6.19 -16.16 -15.75
N ALA A 75 -7.02 -17.07 -16.29
CA ALA A 75 -8.06 -17.76 -15.55
C ALA A 75 -7.49 -18.51 -14.32
N ASP A 76 -6.42 -19.27 -14.53
CA ASP A 76 -5.72 -20.00 -13.47
C ASP A 76 -5.32 -19.09 -12.29
N LEU A 77 -4.83 -17.87 -12.55
CA LEU A 77 -4.44 -16.93 -11.50
C LEU A 77 -5.67 -16.37 -10.78
N ARG A 78 -6.76 -16.10 -11.49
CA ARG A 78 -8.02 -15.65 -10.89
C ARG A 78 -8.63 -16.71 -9.98
N GLU A 79 -8.57 -17.99 -10.38
CA GLU A 79 -8.99 -19.12 -9.54
C GLU A 79 -8.14 -19.26 -8.28
N VAL A 80 -6.81 -19.13 -8.40
CA VAL A 80 -5.88 -19.12 -7.27
C VAL A 80 -6.23 -17.99 -6.30
N ILE A 81 -6.49 -16.79 -6.79
CA ILE A 81 -6.87 -15.63 -5.94
C ILE A 81 -8.12 -15.96 -5.13
N VAL A 82 -9.15 -16.48 -5.79
CA VAL A 82 -10.41 -16.83 -5.10
C VAL A 82 -10.20 -17.91 -4.05
N LYS A 83 -9.52 -19.00 -4.43
CA LYS A 83 -9.36 -20.18 -3.58
C LYS A 83 -8.37 -19.96 -2.43
N ASP A 84 -7.19 -19.39 -2.75
CA ASP A 84 -6.05 -19.42 -1.82
C ASP A 84 -5.88 -18.10 -1.06
N LEU A 85 -6.39 -16.97 -1.59
CA LEU A 85 -6.24 -15.66 -0.96
C LEU A 85 -7.55 -15.09 -0.40
N LEU A 86 -8.70 -15.28 -1.05
CA LEU A 86 -9.98 -14.68 -0.66
C LEU A 86 -10.82 -15.59 0.23
N ALA A 87 -11.04 -16.84 -0.16
CA ALA A 87 -11.86 -17.78 0.60
C ALA A 87 -11.38 -18.01 2.04
N PRO A 88 -10.07 -18.15 2.33
CA PRO A 88 -9.57 -18.25 3.70
C PRO A 88 -9.83 -17.01 4.55
N LYS A 89 -10.12 -15.87 3.92
CA LYS A 89 -10.42 -14.57 4.54
C LYS A 89 -11.92 -14.30 4.65
N GLY A 90 -12.77 -15.32 4.40
CA GLY A 90 -14.22 -15.17 4.46
C GLY A 90 -14.84 -14.32 3.36
N VAL A 91 -14.12 -14.11 2.25
CA VAL A 91 -14.64 -13.39 1.08
C VAL A 91 -15.18 -14.39 0.07
N GLU A 92 -16.49 -14.36 -0.12
CA GLU A 92 -17.14 -15.11 -1.20
C GLU A 92 -16.95 -14.37 -2.53
N ALA A 93 -16.32 -15.03 -3.49
CA ALA A 93 -16.02 -14.45 -4.80
C ALA A 93 -16.06 -15.49 -5.91
N LYS A 94 -16.38 -15.03 -7.12
CA LYS A 94 -16.23 -15.81 -8.36
C LYS A 94 -14.99 -15.34 -9.09
N ALA A 95 -14.30 -16.25 -9.79
CA ALA A 95 -13.13 -15.87 -10.59
C ALA A 95 -13.46 -14.81 -11.66
N ASP A 96 -14.71 -14.77 -12.14
CA ASP A 96 -15.17 -13.80 -13.14
C ASP A 96 -15.35 -12.39 -12.56
N ASN A 97 -15.39 -12.24 -11.24
CA ASN A 97 -15.40 -10.94 -10.55
C ASN A 97 -13.99 -10.41 -10.21
N VAL A 98 -12.95 -11.16 -10.55
CA VAL A 98 -11.55 -10.80 -10.33
C VAL A 98 -10.93 -10.34 -11.65
N LEU A 99 -10.39 -9.12 -11.66
CA LEU A 99 -9.60 -8.59 -12.78
C LEU A 99 -8.15 -8.41 -12.34
N ILE A 100 -7.21 -8.97 -13.14
CA ILE A 100 -5.77 -8.84 -12.88
C ILE A 100 -5.29 -7.47 -13.35
N THR A 101 -4.59 -6.76 -12.47
CA THR A 101 -4.06 -5.41 -12.72
C THR A 101 -2.54 -5.39 -12.74
N SER A 102 -1.98 -4.34 -13.36
CA SER A 102 -0.53 -4.08 -13.40
C SER A 102 -0.03 -3.47 -12.08
N GLY A 103 -0.30 -4.16 -10.97
CA GLY A 103 -0.10 -3.73 -9.59
C GLY A 103 -1.28 -2.93 -9.04
N GLY A 104 -1.29 -2.69 -7.72
CA GLY A 104 -2.40 -2.04 -7.03
C GLY A 104 -2.75 -0.64 -7.55
N LEU A 105 -1.75 0.16 -7.94
CA LEU A 105 -1.99 1.53 -8.44
C LEU A 105 -2.83 1.58 -9.73
N GLU A 106 -2.79 0.54 -10.57
CA GLU A 106 -3.67 0.49 -11.73
C GLU A 106 -5.14 0.36 -11.31
N THR A 107 -5.44 -0.36 -10.23
CA THR A 107 -6.82 -0.42 -9.71
C THR A 107 -7.34 0.97 -9.34
N MET A 108 -6.52 1.79 -8.66
CA MET A 108 -6.88 3.17 -8.30
C MET A 108 -7.18 4.00 -9.56
N ASN A 109 -6.32 3.88 -10.57
CA ASN A 109 -6.47 4.58 -11.84
C ASN A 109 -7.76 4.15 -12.57
N LEU A 110 -8.03 2.85 -12.68
CA LEU A 110 -9.25 2.33 -13.32
C LEU A 110 -10.52 2.78 -12.59
N LEU A 111 -10.53 2.74 -11.25
CA LEU A 111 -11.70 3.20 -10.48
C LEU A 111 -11.91 4.71 -10.62
N CYS A 112 -10.85 5.51 -10.69
CA CYS A 112 -11.01 6.93 -11.01
C CYS A 112 -11.60 7.15 -12.40
N GLN A 113 -11.22 6.35 -13.41
CA GLN A 113 -11.84 6.41 -14.74
C GLN A 113 -13.34 6.09 -14.71
N LEU A 114 -13.78 5.23 -13.77
CA LEU A 114 -15.18 4.84 -13.66
C LEU A 114 -16.04 5.87 -12.93
N TYR A 115 -15.49 6.49 -11.89
CA TYR A 115 -16.31 7.21 -10.91
C TYR A 115 -16.01 8.68 -10.78
N ILE A 116 -14.86 9.19 -11.24
CA ILE A 116 -14.37 10.53 -10.90
C ILE A 116 -14.38 11.46 -12.09
N ASP A 117 -15.22 12.49 -11.97
CA ASP A 117 -15.15 13.69 -12.78
C ASP A 117 -14.40 14.81 -12.03
N PRO A 118 -13.84 15.83 -12.72
CA PRO A 118 -13.17 16.95 -12.08
C PRO A 118 -14.02 17.65 -11.02
N GLY A 119 -13.53 17.70 -9.79
CA GLY A 119 -14.18 18.32 -8.64
C GLY A 119 -14.98 17.37 -7.76
N ASP A 120 -15.15 16.11 -8.15
CA ASP A 120 -15.74 15.08 -7.29
C ASP A 120 -14.91 14.85 -6.02
N VAL A 121 -15.55 14.36 -4.98
CA VAL A 121 -14.93 14.16 -3.67
C VAL A 121 -14.58 12.69 -3.45
N ILE A 122 -13.35 12.45 -2.97
CA ILE A 122 -12.91 11.20 -2.38
C ILE A 122 -12.54 11.44 -0.92
N LEU A 123 -13.10 10.65 -0.01
CA LEU A 123 -12.66 10.66 1.39
C LEU A 123 -11.45 9.74 1.54
N VAL A 124 -10.42 10.22 2.23
CA VAL A 124 -9.16 9.49 2.44
C VAL A 124 -8.77 9.51 3.91
N GLU A 125 -8.05 8.51 4.37
CA GLU A 125 -7.47 8.49 5.72
C GLU A 125 -6.51 9.67 5.92
N SER A 126 -6.38 10.16 7.14
CA SER A 126 -5.41 11.18 7.50
C SER A 126 -4.55 10.71 8.68
N PRO A 127 -3.28 10.31 8.40
CA PRO A 127 -2.54 10.36 7.13
C PRO A 127 -2.91 9.25 6.14
N SER A 128 -2.63 9.44 4.84
CA SER A 128 -2.94 8.49 3.76
C SER A 128 -1.75 8.18 2.85
N PHE A 129 -1.91 7.17 1.99
CA PHE A 129 -0.86 6.75 1.06
C PHE A 129 -0.74 7.74 -0.12
N VAL A 130 0.35 8.47 -0.13
CA VAL A 130 0.64 9.58 -1.04
C VAL A 130 0.42 9.25 -2.52
N HIS A 131 0.89 8.07 -3.01
CA HIS A 131 0.74 7.74 -4.44
C HIS A 131 -0.72 7.52 -4.86
N CYS A 132 -1.59 7.08 -3.95
CA CYS A 132 -3.02 6.97 -4.26
C CYS A 132 -3.66 8.36 -4.28
N VAL A 133 -3.32 9.22 -3.32
CA VAL A 133 -3.78 10.62 -3.31
C VAL A 133 -3.36 11.34 -4.61
N GLU A 134 -2.12 11.17 -5.06
CA GLU A 134 -1.64 11.72 -6.35
C GLU A 134 -2.45 11.23 -7.55
N ILE A 135 -2.83 9.94 -7.58
CA ILE A 135 -3.70 9.43 -8.65
C ILE A 135 -5.06 10.13 -8.60
N PHE A 136 -5.65 10.26 -7.42
CA PHE A 136 -6.95 10.95 -7.25
C PHE A 136 -6.87 12.42 -7.70
N GLU A 137 -5.82 13.12 -7.30
CA GLU A 137 -5.55 14.50 -7.72
C GLU A 137 -5.29 14.62 -9.24
N MET A 138 -4.66 13.62 -9.86
CA MET A 138 -4.49 13.58 -11.32
C MET A 138 -5.85 13.54 -12.05
N PHE A 139 -6.86 12.92 -11.47
CA PHE A 139 -8.25 12.98 -11.95
C PHE A 139 -9.00 14.24 -11.48
N GLN A 140 -8.29 15.18 -10.83
CA GLN A 140 -8.86 16.42 -10.30
C GLN A 140 -9.93 16.20 -9.23
N ALA A 141 -9.87 15.07 -8.52
CA ALA A 141 -10.70 14.83 -7.35
C ALA A 141 -10.27 15.73 -6.18
N LYS A 142 -11.22 16.06 -5.32
CA LYS A 142 -10.98 16.71 -4.04
C LYS A 142 -10.81 15.64 -2.96
N CYS A 143 -9.58 15.43 -2.50
CA CYS A 143 -9.32 14.53 -1.40
C CYS A 143 -9.65 15.21 -0.07
N ILE A 144 -10.64 14.71 0.65
CA ILE A 144 -11.04 15.21 1.97
C ILE A 144 -10.60 14.20 3.03
N ALA A 145 -9.84 14.67 3.99
CA ALA A 145 -9.29 13.86 5.07
C ALA A 145 -10.36 13.36 6.02
N VAL A 146 -10.22 12.12 6.49
CA VAL A 146 -10.97 11.52 7.60
C VAL A 146 -9.97 11.18 8.70
N ASP A 147 -10.25 11.60 9.93
CA ASP A 147 -9.36 11.41 11.06
C ASP A 147 -9.14 9.93 11.39
N MET A 148 -7.96 9.63 11.92
CA MET A 148 -7.57 8.31 12.40
C MET A 148 -7.15 8.34 13.86
N ASP A 149 -7.44 7.26 14.56
CA ASP A 149 -6.89 6.94 15.88
C ASP A 149 -6.13 5.58 15.84
N ASP A 150 -5.82 5.01 16.99
CA ASP A 150 -5.09 3.73 17.07
C ASP A 150 -5.87 2.54 16.52
N ASN A 151 -7.19 2.66 16.35
CA ASN A 151 -8.07 1.65 15.75
C ASN A 151 -8.35 1.92 14.25
N GLY A 152 -7.59 2.82 13.61
CA GLY A 152 -7.75 3.19 12.19
C GLY A 152 -8.70 4.36 11.98
N MET A 153 -9.34 4.44 10.81
CA MET A 153 -10.29 5.50 10.43
C MET A 153 -11.42 5.66 11.45
N VAL A 154 -11.69 6.89 11.89
CA VAL A 154 -12.76 7.23 12.84
C VAL A 154 -14.10 7.23 12.10
N VAL A 155 -14.97 6.27 12.42
CA VAL A 155 -16.21 6.05 11.66
C VAL A 155 -17.26 7.14 11.86
N GLU A 156 -17.24 7.81 12.99
CA GLU A 156 -18.14 8.95 13.28
C GLU A 156 -17.77 10.16 12.40
N ASP A 157 -16.51 10.46 12.26
CA ASP A 157 -15.99 11.50 11.36
C ASP A 157 -16.23 11.14 9.88
N LEU A 158 -16.05 9.86 9.53
CA LEU A 158 -16.36 9.36 8.19
C LEU A 158 -17.84 9.60 7.84
N GLU A 159 -18.75 9.21 8.75
CA GLU A 159 -20.19 9.35 8.50
C GLU A 159 -20.62 10.83 8.36
N GLU A 160 -20.07 11.72 9.21
CA GLU A 160 -20.29 13.17 9.11
C GLU A 160 -19.83 13.70 7.75
N LYS A 161 -18.64 13.30 7.31
CA LYS A 161 -18.07 13.75 6.03
C LYS A 161 -18.80 13.16 4.81
N ILE A 162 -19.29 11.93 4.88
CA ILE A 162 -20.16 11.36 3.84
C ILE A 162 -21.41 12.22 3.67
N LYS A 163 -22.10 12.54 4.77
CA LYS A 163 -23.32 13.37 4.76
C LYS A 163 -23.06 14.79 4.25
N LYS A 164 -21.90 15.35 4.57
CA LYS A 164 -21.55 16.74 4.22
C LYS A 164 -21.08 16.91 2.78
N TYR A 165 -20.25 15.98 2.31
CA TYR A 165 -19.54 16.15 1.03
C TYR A 165 -20.07 15.27 -0.09
N HIS A 166 -20.94 14.29 0.19
CA HIS A 166 -21.48 13.34 -0.78
C HIS A 166 -20.41 12.76 -1.70
N PRO A 167 -19.37 12.08 -1.15
CA PRO A 167 -18.23 11.60 -1.91
C PRO A 167 -18.63 10.50 -2.90
N LYS A 168 -17.87 10.36 -3.98
CA LYS A 168 -17.97 9.22 -4.91
C LYS A 168 -17.31 7.96 -4.35
N MET A 169 -16.21 8.14 -3.62
CA MET A 169 -15.46 7.05 -3.03
C MET A 169 -14.95 7.39 -1.63
N VAL A 170 -14.79 6.33 -0.83
CA VAL A 170 -13.99 6.31 0.41
C VAL A 170 -12.80 5.38 0.18
N TYR A 171 -11.57 5.89 0.29
CA TYR A 171 -10.34 5.12 0.18
C TYR A 171 -9.82 4.76 1.57
N VAL A 172 -9.59 3.49 1.82
CA VAL A 172 -9.14 2.99 3.12
C VAL A 172 -8.12 1.84 2.96
N ILE A 173 -7.05 1.87 3.78
CA ILE A 173 -6.08 0.77 3.92
C ILE A 173 -6.32 0.11 5.27
N PRO A 174 -7.15 -0.94 5.36
CA PRO A 174 -7.63 -1.41 6.66
C PRO A 174 -6.61 -2.24 7.46
N THR A 175 -5.53 -2.74 6.80
CA THR A 175 -4.58 -3.65 7.44
C THR A 175 -3.15 -3.15 7.28
N PHE A 176 -2.46 -2.88 8.40
CA PHE A 176 -1.09 -2.36 8.43
C PHE A 176 -0.91 -1.14 7.55
N GLN A 177 -1.78 -0.19 7.74
CA GLN A 177 -1.96 1.02 6.95
C GLN A 177 -0.62 1.72 6.62
N ASN A 178 -0.48 2.15 5.39
CA ASN A 178 0.61 3.01 4.97
C ASN A 178 0.15 4.48 5.03
N PRO A 179 0.75 5.32 5.93
CA PRO A 179 2.08 5.16 6.52
C PRO A 179 2.14 4.61 7.96
N THR A 180 1.02 4.45 8.66
CA THR A 180 1.00 4.35 10.12
C THR A 180 1.28 2.94 10.69
N GLY A 181 1.13 1.89 9.89
CA GLY A 181 1.17 0.50 10.38
C GLY A 181 -0.05 0.11 11.22
N ARG A 182 -1.04 0.99 11.40
CA ARG A 182 -2.27 0.72 12.15
C ARG A 182 -3.16 -0.29 11.43
N THR A 183 -4.00 -0.95 12.20
CA THR A 183 -5.00 -1.89 11.66
C THR A 183 -6.39 -1.45 12.09
N LEU A 184 -7.28 -1.28 11.11
CA LEU A 184 -8.68 -0.93 11.32
C LEU A 184 -9.38 -2.05 12.08
N SER A 185 -10.06 -1.72 13.18
CA SER A 185 -10.76 -2.69 14.01
C SER A 185 -11.88 -3.41 13.26
N LEU A 186 -12.22 -4.63 13.70
CA LEU A 186 -13.29 -5.43 13.08
C LEU A 186 -14.63 -4.72 13.05
N GLU A 187 -14.99 -4.08 14.17
CA GLU A 187 -16.23 -3.31 14.29
C GLU A 187 -16.31 -2.17 13.27
N ARG A 188 -15.20 -1.42 13.11
CA ARG A 188 -15.14 -0.32 12.13
C ARG A 188 -15.22 -0.82 10.69
N ARG A 189 -14.63 -1.99 10.38
CA ARG A 189 -14.78 -2.62 9.05
C ARG A 189 -16.25 -2.92 8.73
N GLN A 190 -16.99 -3.45 9.68
CA GLN A 190 -18.43 -3.70 9.52
C GLN A 190 -19.22 -2.41 9.27
N LYS A 191 -18.99 -1.38 10.11
CA LYS A 191 -19.65 -0.08 9.96
C LYS A 191 -19.34 0.58 8.62
N ILE A 192 -18.11 0.51 8.13
CA ILE A 192 -17.71 1.08 6.83
C ILE A 192 -18.42 0.35 5.69
N ALA A 193 -18.50 -0.98 5.72
CA ALA A 193 -19.26 -1.74 4.72
C ALA A 193 -20.75 -1.36 4.70
N GLU A 194 -21.36 -1.20 5.88
CA GLU A 194 -22.75 -0.74 6.03
C GLU A 194 -22.95 0.68 5.50
N MET A 195 -21.99 1.59 5.71
CA MET A 195 -22.05 2.95 5.18
C MET A 195 -22.00 2.97 3.65
N GLY A 196 -21.23 2.10 3.02
CA GLY A 196 -21.22 1.94 1.56
C GLY A 196 -22.64 1.76 1.01
N SER A 197 -23.38 0.82 1.57
CA SER A 197 -24.76 0.53 1.19
C SER A 197 -25.74 1.65 1.58
N ARG A 198 -25.61 2.18 2.80
CA ARG A 198 -26.54 3.17 3.36
C ARG A 198 -26.52 4.49 2.61
N TYR A 199 -25.35 4.89 2.15
CA TYR A 199 -25.12 6.20 1.53
C TYR A 199 -24.84 6.13 0.03
N ASP A 200 -24.92 4.92 -0.57
CA ASP A 200 -24.63 4.69 -1.99
C ASP A 200 -23.24 5.24 -2.39
N VAL A 201 -22.22 4.90 -1.59
CA VAL A 201 -20.82 5.33 -1.79
C VAL A 201 -19.91 4.12 -1.97
N ILE A 202 -18.98 4.20 -2.92
CA ILE A 202 -18.01 3.14 -3.16
C ILE A 202 -16.94 3.14 -2.07
N ILE A 203 -16.75 1.98 -1.43
CA ILE A 203 -15.65 1.75 -0.49
C ILE A 203 -14.52 1.07 -1.25
N LEU A 204 -13.43 1.79 -1.47
CA LEU A 204 -12.20 1.26 -2.05
C LEU A 204 -11.31 0.74 -0.92
N GLU A 205 -11.35 -0.56 -0.71
CA GLU A 205 -10.51 -1.27 0.24
C GLU A 205 -9.18 -1.66 -0.42
N ASP A 206 -8.08 -0.99 -0.04
CA ASP A 206 -6.72 -1.28 -0.52
C ASP A 206 -5.97 -2.10 0.53
N ASP A 207 -5.71 -3.39 0.26
CA ASP A 207 -5.23 -4.32 1.28
C ASP A 207 -3.93 -5.06 0.90
N PRO A 208 -2.85 -4.36 0.47
CA PRO A 208 -1.64 -4.98 -0.05
C PRO A 208 -0.74 -5.60 1.02
N TYR A 209 -0.99 -5.33 2.30
CA TYR A 209 -0.13 -5.75 3.41
C TYR A 209 -0.73 -6.87 4.26
N ARG A 210 -2.02 -7.20 4.12
CA ARG A 210 -2.73 -8.11 5.02
C ARG A 210 -2.05 -9.48 5.17
N ASP A 211 -1.49 -10.00 4.08
CA ASP A 211 -0.82 -11.31 4.07
C ASP A 211 0.59 -11.27 4.70
N ILE A 212 1.10 -10.09 5.08
CA ILE A 212 2.34 -9.96 5.85
C ILE A 212 2.00 -9.70 7.32
N ARG A 213 1.23 -10.61 7.91
CA ARG A 213 0.94 -10.60 9.34
C ARG A 213 1.91 -11.53 10.06
N TYR A 214 2.56 -11.05 11.11
CA TYR A 214 3.51 -11.82 11.90
C TYR A 214 3.23 -11.81 13.40
N SER A 215 2.18 -11.10 13.85
CA SER A 215 1.63 -11.17 15.20
C SER A 215 0.13 -10.83 15.21
N GLY A 216 -0.52 -11.03 16.36
CA GLY A 216 -1.95 -10.82 16.51
C GLY A 216 -2.82 -11.83 15.75
N SER A 217 -4.11 -11.52 15.61
CA SER A 217 -5.10 -12.34 14.90
C SER A 217 -5.49 -11.71 13.57
N ASP A 218 -5.75 -12.53 12.57
CA ASP A 218 -6.27 -12.04 11.30
C ASP A 218 -7.71 -11.53 11.45
N LEU A 219 -8.02 -10.44 10.76
CA LEU A 219 -9.34 -9.82 10.75
C LEU A 219 -9.98 -9.97 9.37
N LEU A 220 -11.29 -10.19 9.33
CA LEU A 220 -12.01 -10.20 8.06
C LEU A 220 -11.87 -8.85 7.33
N PRO A 221 -11.73 -8.80 6.00
CA PRO A 221 -11.72 -7.56 5.24
C PRO A 221 -13.09 -6.87 5.27
N ILE A 222 -13.13 -5.60 4.89
CA ILE A 222 -14.39 -4.85 4.72
C ILE A 222 -15.27 -5.57 3.70
N LYS A 223 -14.68 -6.07 2.61
CA LYS A 223 -15.36 -6.83 1.56
C LYS A 223 -16.13 -8.04 2.07
N ALA A 224 -15.69 -8.69 3.13
CA ALA A 224 -16.41 -9.84 3.71
C ALA A 224 -17.77 -9.45 4.33
N PHE A 225 -17.96 -8.19 4.68
CA PHE A 225 -19.21 -7.65 5.22
C PHE A 225 -20.11 -6.99 4.18
N ASP A 226 -19.60 -6.78 2.97
CA ASP A 226 -20.32 -6.14 1.87
C ASP A 226 -21.34 -7.11 1.24
N LYS A 227 -22.63 -6.83 1.46
CA LYS A 227 -23.74 -7.60 0.91
C LYS A 227 -24.38 -6.99 -0.33
N THR A 228 -23.99 -5.76 -0.68
CA THR A 228 -24.67 -4.94 -1.68
C THR A 228 -23.77 -4.61 -2.87
N GLY A 229 -22.48 -4.94 -2.80
CA GLY A 229 -21.53 -4.73 -3.88
C GLY A 229 -20.88 -3.35 -3.91
N HIS A 230 -21.00 -2.55 -2.84
CA HIS A 230 -20.38 -1.24 -2.74
C HIS A 230 -18.90 -1.26 -2.37
N THR A 231 -18.39 -2.37 -1.84
CA THR A 231 -16.96 -2.50 -1.54
C THR A 231 -16.22 -3.10 -2.72
N VAL A 232 -15.20 -2.39 -3.20
CA VAL A 232 -14.23 -2.84 -4.19
C VAL A 232 -12.93 -3.15 -3.46
N LEU A 233 -12.49 -4.42 -3.50
CA LEU A 233 -11.24 -4.86 -2.87
C LEU A 233 -10.11 -4.81 -3.89
N ALA A 234 -9.08 -4.02 -3.61
CA ALA A 234 -7.82 -3.96 -4.33
C ALA A 234 -6.71 -4.66 -3.53
N ASN A 235 -5.87 -5.43 -4.21
CA ASN A 235 -4.71 -6.05 -3.58
C ASN A 235 -3.52 -6.14 -4.55
N SER A 236 -2.35 -6.50 -4.04
CA SER A 236 -1.10 -6.55 -4.80
C SER A 236 -0.25 -7.75 -4.41
N PHE A 237 0.33 -8.42 -5.40
CA PHE A 237 1.34 -9.46 -5.19
C PHE A 237 2.74 -8.91 -4.85
N SER A 238 2.89 -7.57 -4.82
CA SER A 238 4.20 -6.93 -4.59
C SER A 238 4.85 -7.29 -3.27
N LYS A 239 4.07 -7.68 -2.26
CA LYS A 239 4.60 -7.95 -0.91
C LYS A 239 4.76 -9.43 -0.59
N ILE A 240 4.03 -10.30 -1.29
CA ILE A 240 4.00 -11.75 -1.04
C ILE A 240 4.66 -12.56 -2.16
N PHE A 241 4.97 -11.94 -3.30
CA PHE A 241 5.61 -12.57 -4.44
C PHE A 241 6.74 -11.71 -5.00
N SER A 242 6.42 -10.65 -5.77
CA SER A 242 7.44 -9.80 -6.40
C SER A 242 6.88 -8.43 -6.79
N PRO A 243 7.48 -7.31 -6.34
CA PRO A 243 7.09 -5.99 -6.81
C PRO A 243 7.46 -5.76 -8.30
N GLY A 244 8.52 -6.40 -8.78
CA GLY A 244 8.97 -6.32 -10.17
C GLY A 244 8.03 -7.02 -11.15
N SER A 245 7.24 -7.98 -10.72
CA SER A 245 6.24 -8.66 -11.56
C SER A 245 5.09 -7.75 -11.97
N ARG A 246 4.87 -6.64 -11.27
CA ARG A 246 3.77 -5.70 -11.49
C ARG A 246 2.43 -6.42 -11.57
N LEU A 247 2.11 -7.25 -10.58
CA LEU A 247 0.83 -7.93 -10.45
C LEU A 247 0.02 -7.41 -9.28
N GLY A 248 -1.27 -7.23 -9.50
CA GLY A 248 -2.29 -6.96 -8.52
C GLY A 248 -3.62 -7.52 -9.00
N TYR A 249 -4.65 -7.33 -8.22
CA TYR A 249 -6.01 -7.67 -8.63
C TYR A 249 -7.03 -6.75 -7.98
N VAL A 250 -8.18 -6.67 -8.61
CA VAL A 250 -9.38 -6.04 -8.08
C VAL A 250 -10.54 -7.04 -8.09
N LEU A 251 -11.28 -7.07 -6.99
CA LEU A 251 -12.52 -7.82 -6.84
C LEU A 251 -13.68 -6.84 -6.67
N ALA A 252 -14.69 -6.94 -7.53
CA ALA A 252 -15.87 -6.11 -7.50
C ALA A 252 -17.14 -6.94 -7.80
N ASN A 253 -18.32 -6.32 -7.73
CA ASN A 253 -19.57 -6.93 -8.20
C ASN A 253 -19.61 -7.02 -9.74
N ASP A 254 -20.62 -7.69 -10.30
CA ASP A 254 -20.73 -7.94 -11.74
C ASP A 254 -20.79 -6.65 -12.57
N GLU A 255 -21.52 -5.63 -12.10
CA GLU A 255 -21.67 -4.35 -12.79
C GLU A 255 -20.35 -3.58 -12.85
N ILE A 256 -19.70 -3.41 -11.69
CA ILE A 256 -18.40 -2.72 -11.60
C ILE A 256 -17.35 -3.48 -12.42
N THR A 257 -17.35 -4.83 -12.35
CA THR A 257 -16.41 -5.67 -13.09
C THR A 257 -16.56 -5.49 -14.59
N ALA A 258 -17.79 -5.39 -15.10
CA ALA A 258 -18.03 -5.11 -16.53
C ALA A 258 -17.45 -3.75 -16.95
N ARG A 259 -17.61 -2.72 -16.12
CA ARG A 259 -17.03 -1.40 -16.40
C ARG A 259 -15.50 -1.37 -16.27
N LEU A 260 -14.95 -2.10 -15.31
CA LEU A 260 -13.50 -2.30 -15.18
C LEU A 260 -12.92 -2.99 -16.42
N PHE A 261 -13.63 -3.95 -17.00
CA PHE A 261 -13.25 -4.60 -18.25
C PHE A 261 -13.16 -3.57 -19.41
N ASP A 262 -14.14 -2.69 -19.55
CA ASP A 262 -14.15 -1.65 -20.59
C ASP A 262 -12.97 -0.68 -20.40
N ALA A 263 -12.77 -0.17 -19.17
CA ALA A 263 -11.68 0.73 -18.83
C ALA A 263 -10.30 0.09 -19.02
N LYS A 264 -10.14 -1.18 -18.60
CA LYS A 264 -8.91 -1.96 -18.78
C LYS A 264 -8.58 -2.17 -20.26
N THR A 265 -9.60 -2.47 -21.07
CA THR A 265 -9.45 -2.62 -22.52
C THR A 265 -8.91 -1.34 -23.15
N ALA A 266 -9.47 -0.19 -22.77
CA ALA A 266 -9.04 1.11 -23.27
C ALA A 266 -7.66 1.56 -22.73
N THR A 267 -7.27 1.11 -21.52
CA THR A 267 -6.01 1.52 -20.89
C THR A 267 -4.81 0.76 -21.45
N ASN A 268 -4.84 -0.57 -21.44
CA ASN A 268 -3.71 -1.41 -21.86
C ASN A 268 -4.08 -2.82 -22.29
N SER A 269 -5.35 -3.09 -22.54
CA SER A 269 -5.94 -4.36 -22.94
C SER A 269 -5.81 -5.49 -21.93
N HIS A 270 -4.63 -5.77 -21.42
CA HIS A 270 -4.40 -6.78 -20.37
C HIS A 270 -3.07 -6.54 -19.63
N THR A 271 -2.95 -7.11 -18.45
CA THR A 271 -1.68 -7.17 -17.71
C THR A 271 -0.74 -8.20 -18.33
N SER A 272 0.58 -7.96 -18.27
CA SER A 272 1.60 -8.87 -18.84
C SER A 272 1.37 -10.33 -18.44
N MET A 273 1.38 -11.24 -19.44
CA MET A 273 1.02 -12.64 -19.25
C MET A 273 2.12 -13.46 -18.57
N LEU A 274 3.39 -13.25 -18.90
CA LEU A 274 4.49 -14.04 -18.33
C LEU A 274 4.52 -14.00 -16.80
N PRO A 275 4.45 -12.83 -16.13
CA PRO A 275 4.36 -12.79 -14.68
C PRO A 275 3.11 -13.45 -14.11
N GLN A 276 1.96 -13.39 -14.80
CA GLN A 276 0.73 -14.04 -14.37
C GLN A 276 0.88 -15.57 -14.37
N VAL A 277 1.45 -16.13 -15.43
CA VAL A 277 1.70 -17.57 -15.54
C VAL A 277 2.66 -18.03 -14.44
N ILE A 278 3.77 -17.31 -14.22
CA ILE A 278 4.75 -17.67 -13.18
C ILE A 278 4.10 -17.59 -11.78
N CYS A 279 3.32 -16.56 -11.52
CA CYS A 279 2.64 -16.39 -10.23
C CYS A 279 1.59 -17.51 -10.00
N ALA A 280 0.79 -17.85 -11.02
CA ALA A 280 -0.18 -18.95 -10.93
C ALA A 280 0.52 -20.29 -10.62
N GLU A 281 1.62 -20.60 -11.31
CA GLU A 281 2.43 -21.79 -11.04
C GLU A 281 3.04 -21.80 -9.63
N PHE A 282 3.49 -20.64 -9.13
CA PHE A 282 4.02 -20.50 -7.76
C PHE A 282 3.01 -20.96 -6.72
N PHE A 283 1.73 -20.56 -6.85
CA PHE A 283 0.67 -21.00 -5.95
C PHE A 283 0.26 -22.46 -6.20
N LYS A 284 0.00 -22.84 -7.47
CA LYS A 284 -0.49 -24.19 -7.84
C LYS A 284 0.48 -25.30 -7.47
N ARG A 285 1.79 -25.03 -7.48
CA ARG A 285 2.84 -25.97 -7.04
C ARG A 285 3.05 -25.99 -5.53
N GLY A 286 2.30 -25.18 -4.78
CA GLY A 286 2.36 -25.17 -3.32
C GLY A 286 3.57 -24.48 -2.71
N TYR A 287 4.27 -23.60 -3.44
CA TYR A 287 5.40 -22.85 -2.90
C TYR A 287 4.98 -21.77 -1.91
N TYR A 288 3.77 -21.19 -2.10
CA TYR A 288 3.31 -20.05 -1.33
C TYR A 288 3.30 -20.26 0.19
N PRO A 289 2.78 -21.35 0.78
CA PRO A 289 2.70 -21.47 2.24
C PRO A 289 4.05 -21.45 2.95
N ALA A 290 5.08 -22.08 2.37
CA ALA A 290 6.43 -22.09 2.94
C ALA A 290 7.09 -20.71 2.79
N HIS A 291 6.97 -20.09 1.62
CA HIS A 291 7.46 -18.75 1.34
C HIS A 291 6.80 -17.71 2.24
N HIS A 292 5.47 -17.76 2.42
CA HIS A 292 4.71 -16.88 3.28
C HIS A 292 5.19 -16.93 4.74
N ARG A 293 5.41 -18.13 5.30
CA ARG A 293 5.97 -18.26 6.66
C ARG A 293 7.34 -17.61 6.77
N MET A 294 8.22 -17.88 5.80
CA MET A 294 9.59 -17.31 5.77
C MET A 294 9.56 -15.78 5.75
N ILE A 295 8.74 -15.15 4.91
CA ILE A 295 8.68 -13.67 4.85
C ILE A 295 8.07 -13.08 6.13
N CYS A 296 7.08 -13.72 6.74
CA CYS A 296 6.51 -13.28 8.01
C CYS A 296 7.54 -13.33 9.15
N ASP A 297 8.33 -14.40 9.24
CA ASP A 297 9.39 -14.53 10.25
C ASP A 297 10.49 -13.48 10.05
N LEU A 298 10.93 -13.27 8.80
CA LEU A 298 11.89 -12.23 8.42
C LEU A 298 11.44 -10.82 8.87
N TYR A 299 10.19 -10.47 8.60
CA TYR A 299 9.70 -9.12 8.94
C TYR A 299 9.36 -8.96 10.42
N ARG A 300 8.99 -10.02 11.12
CA ARG A 300 8.85 -10.01 12.58
C ARG A 300 10.16 -9.63 13.24
N GLU A 301 11.27 -10.30 12.87
CA GLU A 301 12.60 -9.99 13.40
C GLU A 301 12.98 -8.53 13.16
N ARG A 302 12.80 -8.03 11.94
CA ARG A 302 13.16 -6.65 11.59
C ARG A 302 12.29 -5.61 12.32
N ARG A 303 10.99 -5.87 12.47
CA ARG A 303 10.09 -5.04 13.26
C ARG A 303 10.54 -4.97 14.71
N ASP A 304 10.84 -6.12 15.33
CA ASP A 304 11.21 -6.19 16.73
C ASP A 304 12.51 -5.40 16.99
N ILE A 305 13.51 -5.57 16.14
CA ILE A 305 14.75 -4.79 16.19
C ILE A 305 14.50 -3.30 15.99
N MET A 306 13.66 -2.91 15.05
CA MET A 306 13.33 -1.51 14.79
C MET A 306 12.70 -0.87 16.03
N ILE A 307 11.71 -1.53 16.62
CA ILE A 307 10.99 -1.05 17.79
C ILE A 307 11.92 -0.96 19.03
N GLU A 308 12.72 -2.00 19.28
CA GLU A 308 13.74 -1.99 20.35
C GLU A 308 14.68 -0.79 20.22
N CYS A 309 15.15 -0.52 18.99
CA CYS A 309 16.06 0.59 18.74
C CYS A 309 15.37 1.96 18.89
N ILE A 310 14.13 2.13 18.44
CA ILE A 310 13.38 3.36 18.63
C ILE A 310 13.18 3.62 20.12
N ASP A 311 12.71 2.63 20.88
CA ASP A 311 12.49 2.76 22.32
C ASP A 311 13.77 3.09 23.10
N LYS A 312 14.92 2.62 22.63
CA LYS A 312 16.22 2.84 23.28
C LYS A 312 16.84 4.21 22.95
N TYR A 313 16.73 4.65 21.70
CA TYR A 313 17.54 5.78 21.21
C TYR A 313 16.74 7.05 20.93
N PHE A 314 15.42 6.96 20.70
CA PHE A 314 14.60 8.16 20.50
C PHE A 314 14.29 8.81 21.86
N PRO A 315 14.04 10.13 21.88
CA PRO A 315 13.80 10.83 23.13
C PRO A 315 12.53 10.38 23.84
N ALA A 316 12.52 10.52 25.16
CA ALA A 316 11.33 10.32 25.97
C ALA A 316 10.18 11.20 25.46
N GLY A 317 8.95 10.64 25.43
CA GLY A 317 7.77 11.30 24.86
C GLY A 317 7.55 11.04 23.37
N THR A 318 8.45 10.34 22.68
CA THR A 318 8.17 9.84 21.32
C THR A 318 7.01 8.84 21.38
N LYS A 319 5.95 9.11 20.60
CA LYS A 319 4.89 8.12 20.35
C LYS A 319 5.23 7.35 19.09
N ARG A 320 4.99 6.04 19.10
CA ARG A 320 5.22 5.20 17.93
C ARG A 320 4.16 4.12 17.84
N THR A 321 3.89 3.62 16.63
CA THR A 321 3.04 2.45 16.41
C THR A 321 3.83 1.16 16.65
N PHE A 322 3.08 0.08 17.00
CA PHE A 322 3.63 -1.28 17.10
C PHE A 322 2.83 -2.18 16.15
N PRO A 323 3.25 -2.28 14.88
CA PRO A 323 2.46 -3.00 13.88
C PRO A 323 2.54 -4.51 14.06
N ASP A 324 1.39 -5.19 13.90
CA ASP A 324 1.30 -6.65 13.87
C ASP A 324 1.69 -7.27 12.52
N GLY A 325 1.99 -6.43 11.54
CA GLY A 325 2.32 -6.83 10.18
C GLY A 325 2.79 -5.64 9.33
N GLY A 326 2.89 -5.85 8.03
CA GLY A 326 3.33 -4.82 7.09
C GLY A 326 4.81 -4.52 7.17
N LEU A 327 5.21 -3.31 6.79
CA LEU A 327 6.61 -2.93 6.61
C LEU A 327 6.99 -1.61 7.29
N PHE A 328 6.05 -0.96 8.00
CA PHE A 328 6.22 0.41 8.49
C PHE A 328 5.89 0.54 9.97
N THR A 329 6.63 1.42 10.65
CA THR A 329 6.21 2.03 11.90
C THR A 329 6.13 3.54 11.69
N TRP A 330 5.25 4.18 12.45
CA TRP A 330 5.04 5.62 12.47
C TRP A 330 5.52 6.16 13.80
N ALA A 331 6.33 7.21 13.77
CA ALA A 331 6.79 7.88 14.97
C ALA A 331 6.37 9.35 14.98
N GLU A 332 5.95 9.85 16.15
CA GLU A 332 5.63 11.24 16.45
C GLU A 332 6.61 11.74 17.49
N LEU A 333 7.41 12.73 17.12
CA LEU A 333 8.48 13.28 17.97
C LEU A 333 7.95 14.37 18.90
N PRO A 334 8.45 14.45 20.14
CA PRO A 334 8.14 15.54 21.07
C PRO A 334 8.85 16.85 20.68
N GLY A 335 8.49 17.95 21.34
CA GLY A 335 9.27 19.20 21.34
C GLY A 335 9.18 20.03 20.07
N GLY A 336 8.20 19.79 19.18
CA GLY A 336 8.00 20.62 17.97
C GLY A 336 9.08 20.44 16.89
N ILE A 337 9.81 19.34 16.91
CA ILE A 337 10.83 19.02 15.90
C ILE A 337 10.17 18.87 14.53
N ASN A 338 10.63 19.63 13.53
CA ASN A 338 10.21 19.49 12.14
C ASN A 338 10.98 18.35 11.46
N THR A 339 10.27 17.28 11.10
CA THR A 339 10.87 16.08 10.50
C THR A 339 11.33 16.28 9.05
N THR A 340 10.81 17.28 8.34
CA THR A 340 11.29 17.64 6.99
C THR A 340 12.66 18.31 7.07
N GLU A 341 12.84 19.25 7.99
CA GLU A 341 14.14 19.91 8.24
C GLU A 341 15.16 18.91 8.80
N LEU A 342 14.73 18.08 9.74
CA LEU A 342 15.56 17.01 10.32
C LEU A 342 16.03 16.00 9.26
N LEU A 343 15.19 15.65 8.26
CA LEU A 343 15.56 14.75 7.16
C LEU A 343 16.70 15.34 6.31
N ALA A 344 16.63 16.64 5.99
CA ALA A 344 17.67 17.32 5.23
C ALA A 344 19.02 17.27 5.98
N GLU A 345 19.02 17.48 7.28
CA GLU A 345 20.22 17.36 8.11
C GLU A 345 20.69 15.89 8.26
N ALA A 346 19.78 14.95 8.50
CA ALA A 346 20.11 13.54 8.67
C ALA A 346 20.76 12.93 7.42
N THR A 347 20.37 13.38 6.23
CA THR A 347 20.94 12.92 4.96
C THR A 347 22.27 13.57 4.60
N SER A 348 22.44 14.85 4.94
CA SER A 348 23.67 15.61 4.64
C SER A 348 24.79 15.38 5.65
N ASN A 349 24.48 15.16 6.92
CA ASN A 349 25.46 14.97 7.99
C ASN A 349 26.24 13.66 7.80
N PRO A 350 27.60 13.71 7.68
CA PRO A 350 28.43 12.55 7.43
C PRO A 350 28.37 11.48 8.53
N ASP A 351 28.10 11.89 9.79
CA ASP A 351 28.02 11.00 10.94
C ASP A 351 26.65 10.32 11.07
N VAL A 352 25.64 10.80 10.37
CA VAL A 352 24.27 10.26 10.41
C VAL A 352 23.95 9.43 9.17
N LYS A 353 23.86 10.05 8.01
CA LYS A 353 23.57 9.38 6.72
C LYS A 353 22.36 8.46 6.78
N VAL A 354 21.22 8.98 7.24
CA VAL A 354 19.95 8.26 7.40
C VAL A 354 18.84 9.00 6.68
N ALA A 355 18.00 8.27 5.94
CA ALA A 355 16.78 8.79 5.33
C ALA A 355 15.54 8.06 5.86
N TYR A 356 14.43 8.77 6.00
CA TYR A 356 13.09 8.29 6.34
C TYR A 356 12.08 9.10 5.51
N VAL A 357 10.77 8.92 5.71
CA VAL A 357 9.78 9.79 5.07
C VAL A 357 9.20 10.74 6.12
N ALA A 358 9.35 12.05 5.89
CA ALA A 358 8.73 13.07 6.72
C ALA A 358 7.20 12.97 6.67
N GLY A 359 6.56 13.17 7.83
CA GLY A 359 5.15 12.87 8.00
C GLY A 359 4.20 13.83 7.30
N GLU A 360 4.57 15.10 7.16
CA GLU A 360 3.73 16.15 6.60
C GLU A 360 3.18 15.77 5.20
N GLY A 361 4.00 15.12 4.36
CA GLY A 361 3.60 14.71 3.00
C GLY A 361 2.48 13.67 2.92
N PHE A 362 2.07 13.06 4.02
CA PHE A 362 0.97 12.09 4.05
C PHE A 362 -0.39 12.70 4.43
N PHE A 363 -0.43 14.00 4.73
CA PHE A 363 -1.65 14.72 5.11
C PHE A 363 -2.13 15.60 3.96
N THR A 364 -3.38 15.44 3.58
CA THR A 364 -4.01 16.22 2.48
C THR A 364 -4.46 17.61 2.91
N GLU A 365 -4.58 17.84 4.23
CA GLU A 365 -5.06 19.11 4.78
C GLU A 365 -4.02 20.23 4.75
N GLY A 366 -2.74 19.89 4.63
CA GLY A 366 -1.65 20.87 4.71
C GLY A 366 -1.51 21.50 6.10
N GLY A 367 -1.03 22.74 6.13
CA GLY A 367 -0.95 23.54 7.38
C GLY A 367 0.05 23.02 8.42
N GLY A 368 1.02 22.20 8.03
CA GLY A 368 2.03 21.63 8.92
C GLY A 368 1.53 20.46 9.77
N ARG A 369 0.35 19.91 9.49
CA ARG A 369 -0.12 18.68 10.16
C ARG A 369 0.87 17.55 9.90
N GLY A 370 1.30 16.86 10.96
CA GLY A 370 2.29 15.77 10.85
C GLY A 370 3.74 16.23 10.65
N ASN A 371 4.05 17.53 10.82
CA ASN A 371 5.42 18.05 10.68
C ASN A 371 6.41 17.43 11.68
N ASN A 372 5.92 16.95 12.84
CA ASN A 372 6.71 16.22 13.84
C ASN A 372 6.64 14.71 13.70
N CYS A 373 6.01 14.21 12.64
CA CYS A 373 5.83 12.78 12.40
C CYS A 373 6.81 12.25 11.35
N MET A 374 7.08 10.94 11.37
CA MET A 374 7.86 10.25 10.36
C MET A 374 7.39 8.82 10.14
N ARG A 375 7.44 8.36 8.88
CA ARG A 375 7.31 6.94 8.55
C ARG A 375 8.70 6.31 8.46
N ILE A 376 8.88 5.20 9.15
CA ILE A 376 10.12 4.42 9.19
C ILE A 376 9.83 3.02 8.67
N SER A 377 10.48 2.61 7.58
CA SER A 377 10.36 1.28 7.00
C SER A 377 11.48 0.37 7.50
N PHE A 378 11.10 -0.82 7.93
CA PHE A 378 12.05 -1.88 8.27
C PHE A 378 12.13 -2.99 7.20
N GLY A 379 11.25 -2.96 6.20
CA GLY A 379 11.10 -4.02 5.21
C GLY A 379 12.37 -4.30 4.41
N GLY A 380 12.98 -3.28 3.83
CA GLY A 380 14.13 -3.41 2.93
C GLY A 380 15.52 -3.33 3.61
N VAL A 381 15.59 -3.20 4.93
CA VAL A 381 16.83 -2.85 5.65
C VAL A 381 17.31 -4.03 6.51
N ALA A 382 18.60 -4.39 6.38
CA ALA A 382 19.18 -5.46 7.18
C ALA A 382 19.26 -5.10 8.68
N PRO A 383 19.18 -6.08 9.60
CA PRO A 383 19.18 -5.88 11.05
C PRO A 383 20.28 -4.96 11.58
N GLU A 384 21.52 -5.14 11.12
CA GLU A 384 22.67 -4.33 11.56
C GLU A 384 22.54 -2.87 11.11
N LYS A 385 22.00 -2.65 9.90
CA LYS A 385 21.73 -1.29 9.40
C LYS A 385 20.56 -0.64 10.13
N ILE A 386 19.56 -1.42 10.57
CA ILE A 386 18.48 -0.90 11.43
C ILE A 386 19.08 -0.40 12.75
N ARG A 387 19.88 -1.21 13.44
CA ARG A 387 20.51 -0.83 14.70
C ARG A 387 21.36 0.45 14.56
N THR A 388 22.25 0.45 13.59
CA THR A 388 23.15 1.60 13.36
C THR A 388 22.38 2.86 12.94
N GLY A 389 21.42 2.73 12.03
CA GLY A 389 20.68 3.87 11.47
C GLY A 389 19.79 4.51 12.52
N ILE A 390 19.06 3.72 13.32
CA ILE A 390 18.18 4.25 14.37
C ILE A 390 18.97 4.84 15.53
N GLU A 391 20.13 4.26 15.90
CA GLU A 391 21.03 4.86 16.89
C GLU A 391 21.52 6.25 16.45
N ARG A 392 22.02 6.37 15.21
CA ARG A 392 22.50 7.66 14.67
C ARG A 392 21.39 8.69 14.59
N LEU A 393 20.21 8.29 14.07
CA LEU A 393 19.05 9.17 13.96
C LEU A 393 18.57 9.60 15.35
N GLY A 394 18.50 8.69 16.33
CA GLY A 394 18.09 9.01 17.69
C GLY A 394 19.04 10.01 18.39
N LYS A 395 20.37 9.86 18.20
CA LYS A 395 21.34 10.84 18.71
C LYS A 395 21.13 12.22 18.11
N LEU A 396 20.86 12.30 16.78
CA LEU A 396 20.56 13.56 16.12
C LEU A 396 19.26 14.18 16.67
N ILE A 397 18.18 13.40 16.80
CA ILE A 397 16.90 13.88 17.36
C ILE A 397 17.12 14.44 18.79
N CYS A 398 17.80 13.69 19.66
CA CYS A 398 18.08 14.13 21.04
C CYS A 398 18.90 15.42 21.11
N SER A 399 19.77 15.69 20.13
CA SER A 399 20.53 16.95 20.08
C SER A 399 19.67 18.17 19.79
N LYS A 400 18.48 18.00 19.20
CA LYS A 400 17.52 19.10 18.90
C LYS A 400 16.65 19.48 20.08
N LEU A 401 16.61 18.67 21.12
CA LEU A 401 15.81 18.91 22.34
C LEU A 401 16.62 19.57 23.49
N LYS A 402 17.90 19.81 23.25
CA LYS A 402 18.79 20.52 24.17
C LYS A 402 18.81 22.01 23.86
#